data_2895806e1b819d5b3b47a0471b07181c
#
_entry.id   2895806e1b819d5b3b47a0471b07181c
#
_cell.length_a   1.000
_cell.length_b   1.000
_cell.length_c   1.000
_cell.angle_alpha   90.00
_cell.angle_beta   90.00
_cell.angle_gamma   90.00
#
_symmetry.space_group_name_H-M   'P 1'
#
loop_
_entity.id
_entity.type
_entity.pdbx_description
1 polymer ?
#
loop_
_entity_poly.entity_id
_entity_poly.type
_entity_poly.pdbx_seq_one_letter_code
_entity_poly.pdbx_strand_id
1 'polypeptide(L)'
;MTEVLSQSEIDALLSAISSGKSLDNIDTKRVEVEHRKIKIYDFKRPDKFSKDQIRTLQMMHENFARVTTTSLSAQLRTLVGIHVASVDQLTYEEFIRSVSNPSTLAMVSMDPLKGSSILEIDPSITFTIIDRLFGGPGESPKNLNRELTDIELSVMEGIIVRILGNLREAWSQVIDLRPRLGSIETNPQFAQMVSPNDMVVLITLETKVADVEGMMNFCIPYITIEPILSKLSAQYWYASVKRGSTIENLKIIKEKLQNIFVETSAELGSMQLPLSDILNLQKGDVVKFTDTKITDPVIFKVGTRKKFLCRPG
;
A
#
# COMPACT_ATOMS: atom_id res chain seq x y z
N MET A 1 -1.07 -27.96 32.50
CA MET A 1 -0.41 -29.07 31.81
C MET A 1 0.77 -29.44 32.68
N THR A 2 0.76 -30.65 33.21
CA THR A 2 1.83 -31.19 34.07
C THR A 2 3.09 -31.36 33.22
N GLU A 3 4.14 -30.60 33.55
CA GLU A 3 5.47 -30.76 32.98
C GLU A 3 5.98 -32.17 33.30
N VAL A 4 6.14 -32.96 32.29
CA VAL A 4 6.76 -34.29 32.41
C VAL A 4 8.27 -34.11 32.31
N LEU A 5 8.99 -34.41 33.38
CA LEU A 5 10.45 -34.34 33.42
C LEU A 5 11.08 -35.22 32.33
N SER A 6 12.13 -34.73 31.70
CA SER A 6 12.86 -35.48 30.69
C SER A 6 13.62 -36.71 31.32
N GLN A 7 13.85 -37.77 30.52
CA GLN A 7 14.55 -38.99 30.98
C GLN A 7 15.94 -38.66 31.56
N SER A 8 16.63 -37.67 31.01
CA SER A 8 17.95 -37.22 31.49
C SER A 8 17.88 -36.49 32.85
N GLU A 9 16.78 -35.79 33.14
CA GLU A 9 16.57 -35.14 34.45
C GLU A 9 16.21 -36.17 35.52
N ILE A 10 15.45 -37.21 35.15
CA ILE A 10 15.14 -38.33 36.03
C ILE A 10 16.42 -39.11 36.39
N ASP A 11 17.30 -39.38 35.43
CA ASP A 11 18.55 -40.09 35.63
C ASP A 11 19.55 -39.25 36.48
N ALA A 12 19.58 -37.95 36.29
CA ALA A 12 20.39 -37.03 37.09
C ALA A 12 19.91 -36.98 38.55
N LEU A 13 18.59 -36.92 38.79
CA LEU A 13 17.99 -36.98 40.11
C LEU A 13 18.24 -38.31 40.82
N LEU A 14 18.11 -39.42 40.12
CA LEU A 14 18.39 -40.74 40.64
C LEU A 14 19.87 -40.92 41.02
N SER A 15 20.79 -40.38 40.23
CA SER A 15 22.22 -40.35 40.49
C SER A 15 22.58 -39.51 41.71
N ALA A 16 21.94 -38.35 41.90
CA ALA A 16 22.12 -37.47 43.05
C ALA A 16 21.62 -38.12 44.37
N ILE A 17 20.47 -38.79 44.30
CA ILE A 17 19.90 -39.52 45.46
C ILE A 17 20.78 -40.70 45.84
N SER A 18 21.30 -41.45 44.88
CA SER A 18 22.15 -42.63 45.13
C SER A 18 23.54 -42.27 45.71
N SER A 19 24.01 -41.05 45.46
CA SER A 19 25.31 -40.56 45.95
C SER A 19 25.28 -39.86 47.32
N GLY A 20 24.11 -39.79 47.99
CA GLY A 20 23.96 -39.29 49.36
C GLY A 20 24.30 -37.79 49.56
N LYS A 21 24.33 -37.00 48.50
CA LYS A 21 24.53 -35.55 48.59
C LYS A 21 23.21 -34.84 48.90
N SER A 22 23.21 -34.05 49.96
CA SER A 22 22.07 -33.20 50.30
C SER A 22 21.74 -32.24 49.17
N LEU A 23 20.44 -32.06 48.87
CA LEU A 23 19.85 -31.30 47.76
C LEU A 23 20.08 -29.79 47.81
N ASP A 24 20.77 -29.26 48.85
CA ASP A 24 20.91 -27.83 49.06
C ASP A 24 21.97 -27.11 48.20
N ASN A 25 22.70 -27.82 47.35
CA ASN A 25 23.75 -27.22 46.50
C ASN A 25 23.64 -27.61 45.00
N ILE A 26 22.45 -27.86 44.53
CA ILE A 26 22.24 -27.91 43.04
C ILE A 26 21.94 -26.48 42.61
N ASP A 27 23.02 -25.76 42.23
CA ASP A 27 22.92 -24.57 41.40
C ASP A 27 22.18 -24.95 40.12
N THR A 28 20.86 -24.78 40.13
CA THR A 28 20.05 -24.78 38.92
C THR A 28 20.46 -23.57 38.07
N LYS A 29 21.65 -23.60 37.46
CA LYS A 29 21.85 -22.85 36.23
C LYS A 29 20.82 -23.41 35.26
N ARG A 30 19.68 -22.78 35.25
CA ARG A 30 18.76 -22.82 34.10
C ARG A 30 19.60 -22.50 32.89
N VAL A 31 20.08 -23.51 32.20
CA VAL A 31 20.42 -23.39 30.81
C VAL A 31 19.06 -23.11 30.16
N GLU A 32 18.72 -21.85 29.97
CA GLU A 32 17.70 -21.44 29.03
C GLU A 32 18.16 -21.97 27.68
N VAL A 33 17.82 -23.21 27.40
CA VAL A 33 17.78 -23.69 26.04
C VAL A 33 16.70 -22.83 25.38
N GLU A 34 17.13 -21.73 24.77
CA GLU A 34 16.27 -21.03 23.81
C GLU A 34 15.74 -22.12 22.86
N HIS A 35 14.56 -22.61 23.13
CA HIS A 35 13.79 -23.35 22.16
C HIS A 35 13.53 -22.37 21.02
N ARG A 36 14.51 -22.26 20.12
CA ARG A 36 14.28 -21.64 18.81
C ARG A 36 13.11 -22.41 18.25
N LYS A 37 11.91 -21.77 18.29
CA LYS A 37 10.72 -22.29 17.65
C LYS A 37 11.09 -22.48 16.18
N ILE A 38 11.47 -23.69 15.80
CA ILE A 38 11.75 -24.05 14.41
C ILE A 38 10.40 -23.95 13.71
N LYS A 39 10.22 -22.85 12.96
CA LYS A 39 9.04 -22.66 12.14
C LYS A 39 9.25 -23.52 10.89
N ILE A 40 8.42 -24.54 10.69
CA ILE A 40 8.44 -25.33 9.45
C ILE A 40 8.09 -24.37 8.32
N TYR A 41 9.02 -24.23 7.37
CA TYR A 41 8.79 -23.38 6.19
C TYR A 41 7.99 -24.19 5.16
N ASP A 42 6.81 -23.71 4.83
CA ASP A 42 5.98 -24.31 3.79
C ASP A 42 6.40 -23.76 2.41
N PHE A 43 7.12 -24.56 1.64
CA PHE A 43 7.55 -24.20 0.28
C PHE A 43 6.39 -24.03 -0.72
N LYS A 44 5.18 -24.52 -0.40
CA LYS A 44 3.99 -24.30 -1.22
C LYS A 44 3.39 -22.90 -1.01
N ARG A 45 3.72 -22.27 0.14
CA ARG A 45 3.25 -20.92 0.52
C ARG A 45 4.44 -20.05 0.89
N PRO A 46 5.24 -19.60 -0.11
CA PRO A 46 6.39 -18.77 0.17
C PRO A 46 5.96 -17.41 0.72
N ASP A 47 6.59 -16.97 1.81
CA ASP A 47 6.40 -15.61 2.31
C ASP A 47 6.88 -14.61 1.25
N LYS A 48 5.97 -13.87 0.63
CA LYS A 48 6.24 -12.87 -0.40
C LYS A 48 6.61 -11.51 0.20
N PHE A 49 6.07 -11.20 1.37
CA PHE A 49 6.34 -9.96 2.08
C PHE A 49 7.35 -10.18 3.20
N SER A 50 8.31 -9.27 3.33
CA SER A 50 9.20 -9.25 4.48
C SER A 50 8.45 -8.76 5.74
N LYS A 51 8.99 -9.10 6.92
CA LYS A 51 8.42 -8.62 8.20
C LYS A 51 8.35 -7.10 8.29
N ASP A 52 9.34 -6.41 7.72
CA ASP A 52 9.38 -4.94 7.72
C ASP A 52 8.29 -4.35 6.82
N GLN A 53 8.00 -4.99 5.68
CA GLN A 53 6.92 -4.58 4.79
C GLN A 53 5.55 -4.77 5.45
N ILE A 54 5.32 -5.91 6.09
CA ILE A 54 4.09 -6.18 6.86
C ILE A 54 3.91 -5.14 7.97
N ARG A 55 4.98 -4.84 8.72
CA ARG A 55 4.93 -3.83 9.78
C ARG A 55 4.64 -2.42 9.23
N THR A 56 5.20 -2.08 8.08
CA THR A 56 4.92 -0.79 7.42
C THR A 56 3.47 -0.71 6.98
N LEU A 57 2.94 -1.77 6.37
CA LEU A 57 1.51 -1.85 6.01
C LEU A 57 0.62 -1.72 7.25
N GLN A 58 0.97 -2.36 8.35
CA GLN A 58 0.25 -2.23 9.61
C GLN A 58 0.19 -0.77 10.09
N MET A 59 1.34 -0.08 10.17
CA MET A 59 1.40 1.33 10.60
C MET A 59 0.59 2.26 9.67
N MET A 60 0.61 2.01 8.35
CA MET A 60 -0.17 2.79 7.40
C MET A 60 -1.67 2.60 7.63
N HIS A 61 -2.10 1.36 7.87
CA HIS A 61 -3.51 1.05 8.09
C HIS A 61 -3.98 1.43 9.50
N GLU A 62 -3.11 1.54 10.49
CA GLU A 62 -3.43 2.17 11.78
C GLU A 62 -3.76 3.66 11.61
N ASN A 63 -3.01 4.39 10.77
CA ASN A 63 -3.36 5.76 10.42
C ASN A 63 -4.67 5.85 9.63
N PHE A 64 -4.86 4.96 8.64
CA PHE A 64 -6.11 4.82 7.90
C PHE A 64 -7.31 4.58 8.84
N ALA A 65 -7.19 3.63 9.76
CA ALA A 65 -8.22 3.30 10.74
C ALA A 65 -8.63 4.53 11.58
N ARG A 66 -7.64 5.29 12.07
CA ARG A 66 -7.88 6.50 12.86
C ARG A 66 -8.62 7.59 12.07
N VAL A 67 -8.21 7.85 10.82
CA VAL A 67 -8.87 8.85 9.96
C VAL A 67 -10.28 8.41 9.61
N THR A 68 -10.45 7.11 9.29
CA THR A 68 -11.76 6.53 8.92
C THR A 68 -12.71 6.51 10.11
N THR A 69 -12.24 6.20 11.31
CA THR A 69 -13.00 6.31 12.56
C THR A 69 -13.63 7.71 12.70
N THR A 70 -12.83 8.76 12.56
CA THR A 70 -13.31 10.15 12.68
C THR A 70 -14.30 10.50 11.58
N SER A 71 -13.99 10.12 10.34
CA SER A 71 -14.82 10.41 9.16
C SER A 71 -16.18 9.72 9.24
N LEU A 72 -16.21 8.43 9.58
CA LEU A 72 -17.45 7.66 9.69
C LEU A 72 -18.27 8.06 10.92
N SER A 73 -17.64 8.35 12.07
CA SER A 73 -18.34 8.84 13.26
C SER A 73 -19.11 10.13 12.97
N ALA A 74 -18.50 11.06 12.24
CA ALA A 74 -19.15 12.31 11.84
C ALA A 74 -20.33 12.08 10.88
N GLN A 75 -20.19 11.15 9.93
CA GLN A 75 -21.22 10.86 8.93
C GLN A 75 -22.40 10.09 9.53
N LEU A 76 -22.14 9.07 10.34
CA LEU A 76 -23.15 8.20 10.94
C LEU A 76 -23.77 8.81 12.21
N ARG A 77 -23.21 9.92 12.70
CA ARG A 77 -23.61 10.58 13.96
C ARG A 77 -23.68 9.60 15.12
N THR A 78 -22.73 8.69 15.20
CA THR A 78 -22.59 7.69 16.25
C THR A 78 -21.12 7.40 16.49
N LEU A 79 -20.82 6.74 17.61
CA LEU A 79 -19.47 6.32 17.91
C LEU A 79 -19.06 5.19 16.95
N VAL A 80 -17.98 5.38 16.22
CA VAL A 80 -17.32 4.35 15.40
C VAL A 80 -15.93 4.13 15.98
N GLY A 81 -15.51 2.87 16.08
CA GLY A 81 -14.15 2.46 16.44
C GLY A 81 -13.61 1.52 15.36
N ILE A 82 -12.41 1.81 14.86
CA ILE A 82 -11.74 0.94 13.88
C ILE A 82 -10.30 0.77 14.34
N HIS A 83 -9.84 -0.48 14.43
CA HIS A 83 -8.48 -0.86 14.84
C HIS A 83 -7.94 -1.93 13.90
N VAL A 84 -6.63 -1.90 13.64
CA VAL A 84 -5.97 -2.99 12.90
C VAL A 84 -5.82 -4.18 13.83
N ALA A 85 -6.51 -5.28 13.54
CA ALA A 85 -6.41 -6.52 14.27
C ALA A 85 -5.16 -7.32 13.83
N SER A 86 -4.98 -7.49 12.51
CA SER A 86 -3.83 -8.19 11.96
C SER A 86 -3.52 -7.77 10.54
N VAL A 87 -2.29 -8.08 10.11
CA VAL A 87 -1.86 -8.00 8.71
C VAL A 87 -1.16 -9.31 8.38
N ASP A 88 -1.82 -10.13 7.59
CA ASP A 88 -1.41 -11.48 7.27
C ASP A 88 -1.22 -11.67 5.77
N GLN A 89 -0.41 -12.65 5.40
CA GLN A 89 -0.30 -13.09 4.02
C GLN A 89 -0.87 -14.50 3.88
N LEU A 90 -1.73 -14.66 2.88
CA LEU A 90 -2.43 -15.91 2.61
C LEU A 90 -2.72 -16.02 1.11
N THR A 91 -3.27 -17.15 0.68
CA THR A 91 -3.72 -17.30 -0.71
C THR A 91 -5.08 -16.64 -0.91
N TYR A 92 -5.34 -16.21 -2.15
CA TYR A 92 -6.64 -15.63 -2.49
C TYR A 92 -7.81 -16.58 -2.21
N GLU A 93 -7.61 -17.87 -2.43
CA GLU A 93 -8.60 -18.90 -2.11
C GLU A 93 -8.93 -18.96 -0.62
N GLU A 94 -7.91 -18.86 0.25
CA GLU A 94 -8.12 -18.83 1.70
C GLU A 94 -8.91 -17.60 2.14
N PHE A 95 -8.63 -16.44 1.54
CA PHE A 95 -9.43 -15.23 1.78
C PHE A 95 -10.89 -15.45 1.38
N ILE A 96 -11.16 -15.89 0.16
CA ILE A 96 -12.55 -16.09 -0.32
C ILE A 96 -13.31 -17.10 0.53
N ARG A 97 -12.62 -18.15 1.03
CA ARG A 97 -13.24 -19.11 1.94
C ARG A 97 -13.52 -18.57 3.34
N SER A 98 -12.81 -17.54 3.77
CA SER A 98 -13.02 -16.91 5.08
C SER A 98 -14.15 -15.90 5.09
N VAL A 99 -14.57 -15.41 3.92
CA VAL A 99 -15.61 -14.40 3.76
C VAL A 99 -16.99 -15.04 3.94
N SER A 100 -17.86 -14.38 4.69
CA SER A 100 -19.26 -14.80 4.85
C SER A 100 -20.04 -14.62 3.53
N ASN A 101 -21.05 -15.44 3.33
CA ASN A 101 -21.96 -15.32 2.18
C ASN A 101 -23.41 -15.17 2.69
N PRO A 102 -24.08 -14.05 2.40
CA PRO A 102 -23.60 -12.86 1.66
C PRO A 102 -22.65 -11.98 2.49
N SER A 103 -21.77 -11.19 1.83
CA SER A 103 -20.97 -10.13 2.40
C SER A 103 -20.90 -8.93 1.45
N THR A 104 -20.42 -7.79 1.89
CA THR A 104 -20.23 -6.62 1.00
C THR A 104 -18.79 -6.58 0.51
N LEU A 105 -18.58 -6.90 -0.76
CA LEU A 105 -17.28 -6.99 -1.42
C LEU A 105 -17.15 -5.87 -2.45
N ALA A 106 -16.44 -4.82 -2.12
CA ALA A 106 -16.16 -3.73 -3.03
C ALA A 106 -14.87 -4.00 -3.82
N MET A 107 -14.99 -4.11 -5.14
CA MET A 107 -13.86 -4.19 -6.04
C MET A 107 -13.25 -2.79 -6.22
N VAL A 108 -11.97 -2.63 -5.92
CA VAL A 108 -11.28 -1.34 -5.89
C VAL A 108 -10.10 -1.34 -6.85
N SER A 109 -10.09 -0.44 -7.82
CA SER A 109 -8.91 -0.20 -8.65
C SER A 109 -7.92 0.68 -7.90
N MET A 110 -6.62 0.41 -8.05
CA MET A 110 -5.54 1.00 -7.23
C MET A 110 -4.62 1.90 -8.07
N ASP A 111 -5.16 2.78 -8.94
CA ASP A 111 -4.33 3.66 -9.76
C ASP A 111 -3.30 4.46 -8.93
N PRO A 112 -2.02 4.56 -9.37
CA PRO A 112 -1.41 4.10 -10.62
C PRO A 112 -0.88 2.65 -10.58
N LEU A 113 -1.18 1.89 -9.52
CA LEU A 113 -0.85 0.48 -9.44
C LEU A 113 -1.75 -0.31 -10.37
N LYS A 114 -1.19 -1.32 -11.04
CA LYS A 114 -1.96 -2.18 -11.92
C LYS A 114 -2.61 -3.29 -11.09
N GLY A 115 -3.91 -3.49 -11.29
CA GLY A 115 -4.68 -4.51 -10.61
C GLY A 115 -5.77 -3.91 -9.72
N SER A 116 -6.52 -4.80 -9.10
CA SER A 116 -7.62 -4.47 -8.19
C SER A 116 -7.33 -5.03 -6.80
N SER A 117 -7.98 -4.48 -5.80
CA SER A 117 -8.06 -4.98 -4.44
C SER A 117 -9.53 -5.16 -4.06
N ILE A 118 -9.79 -5.84 -2.96
CA ILE A 118 -11.13 -6.00 -2.42
C ILE A 118 -11.16 -5.37 -1.04
N LEU A 119 -12.19 -4.54 -0.81
CA LEU A 119 -12.63 -4.13 0.50
C LEU A 119 -13.86 -4.95 0.85
N GLU A 120 -13.73 -5.83 1.83
CA GLU A 120 -14.83 -6.61 2.39
C GLU A 120 -15.32 -5.94 3.68
N ILE A 121 -16.64 -5.86 3.84
CA ILE A 121 -17.30 -5.33 5.04
C ILE A 121 -18.31 -6.37 5.50
N ASP A 122 -18.16 -6.79 6.77
CA ASP A 122 -19.07 -7.74 7.41
C ASP A 122 -20.54 -7.29 7.27
N PRO A 123 -21.48 -8.20 7.02
CA PRO A 123 -22.89 -7.88 6.89
C PRO A 123 -23.48 -7.14 8.10
N SER A 124 -23.05 -7.50 9.32
CA SER A 124 -23.52 -6.82 10.54
C SER A 124 -23.18 -5.34 10.54
N ILE A 125 -21.94 -5.00 10.14
CA ILE A 125 -21.47 -3.63 10.02
C ILE A 125 -22.16 -2.91 8.86
N THR A 126 -22.29 -3.57 7.71
CA THR A 126 -22.97 -3.02 6.53
C THR A 126 -24.40 -2.58 6.87
N PHE A 127 -25.21 -3.48 7.44
CA PHE A 127 -26.60 -3.16 7.77
C PHE A 127 -26.71 -2.13 8.90
N THR A 128 -25.81 -2.14 9.87
CA THR A 128 -25.76 -1.12 10.93
C THR A 128 -25.46 0.27 10.37
N ILE A 129 -24.53 0.36 9.42
CA ILE A 129 -24.22 1.62 8.70
C ILE A 129 -25.47 2.11 7.95
N ILE A 130 -26.14 1.23 7.23
CA ILE A 130 -27.35 1.55 6.46
C ILE A 130 -28.45 2.04 7.39
N ASP A 131 -28.72 1.33 8.49
CA ASP A 131 -29.74 1.70 9.49
C ASP A 131 -29.45 3.09 10.06
N ARG A 132 -28.22 3.38 10.43
CA ARG A 132 -27.79 4.71 10.92
C ARG A 132 -27.99 5.81 9.89
N LEU A 133 -27.74 5.55 8.62
CA LEU A 133 -27.91 6.53 7.55
C LEU A 133 -29.38 6.83 7.28
N PHE A 134 -30.26 5.85 7.47
CA PHE A 134 -31.71 6.04 7.38
C PHE A 134 -32.33 6.59 8.66
N GLY A 135 -31.52 6.88 9.70
CA GLY A 135 -31.99 7.49 10.95
C GLY A 135 -32.40 6.48 12.02
N GLY A 136 -32.10 5.21 11.85
CA GLY A 136 -32.35 4.16 12.83
C GLY A 136 -31.34 4.19 14.00
N PRO A 137 -31.57 3.36 15.04
CA PRO A 137 -30.73 3.29 16.24
C PRO A 137 -29.34 2.68 15.98
N GLY A 138 -29.13 1.99 14.88
CA GLY A 138 -27.87 1.29 14.55
C GLY A 138 -27.81 -0.11 15.15
N GLU A 139 -28.94 -0.77 15.24
CA GLU A 139 -29.02 -2.16 15.66
C GLU A 139 -28.78 -3.09 14.46
N SER A 140 -28.08 -4.20 14.71
CA SER A 140 -27.93 -5.23 13.68
C SER A 140 -29.27 -5.94 13.44
N PRO A 141 -29.70 -6.09 12.18
CA PRO A 141 -30.93 -6.79 11.89
C PRO A 141 -30.84 -8.28 12.28
N LYS A 142 -31.96 -8.86 12.68
CA LYS A 142 -32.03 -10.28 13.06
C LYS A 142 -31.74 -11.25 11.92
N ASN A 143 -31.88 -10.82 10.67
CA ASN A 143 -31.63 -11.61 9.48
C ASN A 143 -30.54 -10.94 8.64
N LEU A 144 -29.31 -11.45 8.75
CA LEU A 144 -28.13 -11.01 7.98
C LEU A 144 -27.95 -11.80 6.67
N ASN A 145 -28.73 -12.87 6.46
CA ASN A 145 -28.59 -13.77 5.31
C ASN A 145 -29.44 -13.29 4.11
N ARG A 146 -29.36 -12.00 3.78
CA ARG A 146 -29.98 -11.46 2.58
C ARG A 146 -29.02 -10.54 1.83
N GLU A 147 -29.17 -10.49 0.55
CA GLU A 147 -28.45 -9.52 -0.29
C GLU A 147 -28.96 -8.09 -0.04
N LEU A 148 -28.11 -7.12 -0.37
CA LEU A 148 -28.47 -5.71 -0.33
C LEU A 148 -29.42 -5.38 -1.48
N THR A 149 -30.40 -4.54 -1.21
CA THR A 149 -31.25 -3.95 -2.24
C THR A 149 -30.51 -2.85 -3.02
N ASP A 150 -31.01 -2.46 -4.20
CA ASP A 150 -30.39 -1.41 -5.03
C ASP A 150 -30.23 -0.08 -4.28
N ILE A 151 -31.18 0.27 -3.40
CA ILE A 151 -31.13 1.47 -2.57
C ILE A 151 -30.02 1.34 -1.52
N GLU A 152 -29.91 0.19 -0.86
CA GLU A 152 -28.88 -0.09 0.13
C GLU A 152 -27.48 -0.11 -0.52
N LEU A 153 -27.36 -0.68 -1.71
CA LEU A 153 -26.12 -0.66 -2.50
C LEU A 153 -25.69 0.77 -2.82
N SER A 154 -26.59 1.61 -3.32
CA SER A 154 -26.30 3.01 -3.63
C SER A 154 -25.85 3.82 -2.41
N VAL A 155 -26.43 3.55 -1.26
CA VAL A 155 -26.02 4.16 0.02
C VAL A 155 -24.62 3.69 0.43
N MET A 156 -24.35 2.39 0.31
CA MET A 156 -23.03 1.82 0.62
C MET A 156 -21.94 2.29 -0.32
N GLU A 157 -22.24 2.51 -1.61
CA GLU A 157 -21.29 3.13 -2.55
C GLU A 157 -20.74 4.46 -2.02
N GLY A 158 -21.62 5.33 -1.51
CA GLY A 158 -21.24 6.61 -0.91
C GLY A 158 -20.29 6.47 0.29
N ILE A 159 -20.52 5.47 1.13
CA ILE A 159 -19.67 5.15 2.29
C ILE A 159 -18.32 4.61 1.82
N ILE A 160 -18.33 3.66 0.90
CA ILE A 160 -17.11 3.03 0.38
C ILE A 160 -16.23 4.09 -0.31
N VAL A 161 -16.78 4.96 -1.14
CA VAL A 161 -16.04 6.06 -1.78
C VAL A 161 -15.35 6.96 -0.74
N ARG A 162 -16.00 7.24 0.38
CA ARG A 162 -15.40 7.99 1.48
C ARG A 162 -14.27 7.22 2.16
N ILE A 163 -14.45 5.93 2.42
CA ILE A 163 -13.41 5.05 2.96
C ILE A 163 -12.19 5.03 2.03
N LEU A 164 -12.41 4.94 0.72
CA LEU A 164 -11.34 4.99 -0.28
C LEU A 164 -10.62 6.36 -0.31
N GLY A 165 -11.34 7.46 -0.05
CA GLY A 165 -10.73 8.78 0.14
C GLY A 165 -9.75 8.80 1.32
N ASN A 166 -10.12 8.19 2.44
CA ASN A 166 -9.25 8.06 3.62
C ASN A 166 -8.06 7.13 3.34
N LEU A 167 -8.27 6.07 2.55
CA LEU A 167 -7.20 5.17 2.11
C LEU A 167 -6.15 5.92 1.27
N ARG A 168 -6.58 6.78 0.35
CA ARG A 168 -5.69 7.65 -0.43
C ARG A 168 -4.81 8.51 0.47
N GLU A 169 -5.39 9.11 1.50
CA GLU A 169 -4.65 9.94 2.45
C GLU A 169 -3.59 9.13 3.20
N ALA A 170 -3.95 7.95 3.69
CA ALA A 170 -3.02 7.07 4.41
C ALA A 170 -1.84 6.59 3.52
N TRP A 171 -2.09 6.37 2.23
CA TRP A 171 -1.05 5.92 1.27
C TRP A 171 -0.24 7.07 0.68
N SER A 172 -0.63 8.33 0.88
CA SER A 172 0.01 9.52 0.27
C SER A 172 1.50 9.65 0.55
N GLN A 173 1.98 9.09 1.67
CA GLN A 173 3.39 9.13 2.05
C GLN A 173 4.27 8.13 1.25
N VAL A 174 3.66 7.11 0.66
CA VAL A 174 4.34 6.08 -0.14
C VAL A 174 4.13 6.32 -1.63
N ILE A 175 2.88 6.57 -2.02
CA ILE A 175 2.47 6.80 -3.41
C ILE A 175 1.19 7.65 -3.46
N ASP A 176 1.04 8.50 -4.48
CA ASP A 176 -0.26 9.18 -4.76
C ASP A 176 -1.24 8.15 -5.32
N LEU A 177 -1.82 7.36 -4.41
CA LEU A 177 -2.82 6.35 -4.73
C LEU A 177 -4.15 7.04 -5.05
N ARG A 178 -4.82 6.58 -6.10
CA ARG A 178 -6.16 7.06 -6.50
C ARG A 178 -7.12 5.88 -6.57
N PRO A 179 -7.52 5.35 -5.41
CA PRO A 179 -8.42 4.21 -5.38
C PRO A 179 -9.78 4.63 -5.92
N ARG A 180 -10.37 3.77 -6.74
CA ARG A 180 -11.71 3.97 -7.30
C ARG A 180 -12.54 2.73 -7.09
N LEU A 181 -13.79 2.93 -6.70
CA LEU A 181 -14.76 1.86 -6.64
C LEU A 181 -15.08 1.38 -8.05
N GLY A 182 -15.00 0.09 -8.28
CA GLY A 182 -15.48 -0.61 -9.47
C GLY A 182 -16.91 -1.09 -9.27
N SER A 183 -17.07 -2.36 -8.92
CA SER A 183 -18.37 -2.98 -8.58
C SER A 183 -18.43 -3.33 -7.10
N ILE A 184 -19.65 -3.53 -6.60
CA ILE A 184 -19.91 -4.16 -5.31
C ILE A 184 -20.59 -5.49 -5.57
N GLU A 185 -19.99 -6.55 -5.04
CA GLU A 185 -20.51 -7.91 -5.12
C GLU A 185 -20.99 -8.36 -3.73
N THR A 186 -22.02 -9.18 -3.69
CA THR A 186 -22.53 -9.74 -2.42
C THR A 186 -22.11 -11.18 -2.23
N ASN A 187 -21.80 -11.87 -3.31
CA ASN A 187 -21.35 -13.26 -3.30
C ASN A 187 -19.83 -13.35 -3.54
N PRO A 188 -19.05 -13.91 -2.60
CA PRO A 188 -17.61 -14.03 -2.72
C PRO A 188 -17.13 -14.78 -3.96
N GLN A 189 -17.94 -15.69 -4.51
CA GLN A 189 -17.58 -16.46 -5.69
C GLN A 189 -17.50 -15.62 -6.97
N PHE A 190 -18.18 -14.49 -7.02
CA PHE A 190 -18.16 -13.56 -8.16
C PHE A 190 -17.04 -12.52 -8.06
N ALA A 191 -16.47 -12.35 -6.88
CA ALA A 191 -15.37 -11.43 -6.65
C ALA A 191 -14.03 -12.00 -7.15
N GLN A 192 -13.89 -12.19 -8.47
CA GLN A 192 -12.66 -12.73 -9.08
C GLN A 192 -11.68 -11.59 -9.39
N MET A 193 -10.56 -11.56 -8.68
CA MET A 193 -9.53 -10.54 -8.80
C MET A 193 -8.20 -11.10 -9.35
N VAL A 194 -7.78 -12.25 -8.84
CA VAL A 194 -6.54 -12.94 -9.19
C VAL A 194 -6.75 -14.46 -9.14
N SER A 195 -5.74 -15.24 -9.51
CA SER A 195 -5.81 -16.70 -9.42
C SER A 195 -5.98 -17.16 -7.96
N PRO A 196 -6.68 -18.27 -7.70
CA PRO A 196 -6.90 -18.78 -6.34
C PRO A 196 -5.61 -19.01 -5.53
N ASN A 197 -4.52 -19.39 -6.21
CA ASN A 197 -3.21 -19.66 -5.60
C ASN A 197 -2.33 -18.42 -5.44
N ASP A 198 -2.76 -17.26 -5.93
CA ASP A 198 -1.98 -16.03 -5.83
C ASP A 198 -1.94 -15.56 -4.38
N MET A 199 -0.76 -15.09 -3.97
CA MET A 199 -0.57 -14.54 -2.64
C MET A 199 -1.18 -13.14 -2.54
N VAL A 200 -1.90 -12.92 -1.45
CA VAL A 200 -2.48 -11.63 -1.09
C VAL A 200 -2.01 -11.22 0.30
N VAL A 201 -1.99 -9.94 0.56
CA VAL A 201 -1.95 -9.41 1.92
C VAL A 201 -3.37 -9.07 2.36
N LEU A 202 -3.74 -9.60 3.50
CA LEU A 202 -5.02 -9.34 4.16
C LEU A 202 -4.79 -8.44 5.36
N ILE A 203 -5.41 -7.26 5.33
CA ILE A 203 -5.43 -6.32 6.45
C ILE A 203 -6.81 -6.43 7.09
N THR A 204 -6.85 -6.99 8.29
CA THR A 204 -8.09 -7.16 9.06
C THR A 204 -8.25 -6.00 10.03
N LEU A 205 -9.39 -5.33 9.95
CA LEU A 205 -9.77 -4.19 10.76
C LEU A 205 -10.97 -4.59 11.62
N GLU A 206 -10.77 -4.66 12.93
CA GLU A 206 -11.87 -4.76 13.89
C GLU A 206 -12.64 -3.45 13.88
N THR A 207 -13.93 -3.53 13.60
CA THR A 207 -14.80 -2.37 13.39
C THR A 207 -15.99 -2.45 14.32
N LYS A 208 -16.21 -1.37 15.07
CA LYS A 208 -17.37 -1.20 15.94
C LYS A 208 -18.16 0.01 15.50
N VAL A 209 -19.46 -0.16 15.27
CA VAL A 209 -20.41 0.92 14.95
C VAL A 209 -21.53 0.89 15.98
N ALA A 210 -21.64 1.93 16.80
CA ALA A 210 -22.50 1.92 17.99
C ALA A 210 -22.13 0.71 18.90
N ASP A 211 -23.07 -0.21 19.10
CA ASP A 211 -22.86 -1.41 19.92
C ASP A 211 -22.58 -2.67 19.09
N VAL A 212 -22.57 -2.55 17.75
CA VAL A 212 -22.35 -3.68 16.85
C VAL A 212 -20.88 -3.78 16.50
N GLU A 213 -20.32 -4.98 16.67
CA GLU A 213 -18.94 -5.33 16.33
C GLU A 213 -18.90 -6.26 15.11
N GLY A 214 -17.90 -6.07 14.26
CA GLY A 214 -17.66 -6.89 13.08
C GLY A 214 -16.30 -6.57 12.46
N MET A 215 -16.04 -7.14 11.29
CA MET A 215 -14.75 -6.99 10.61
C MET A 215 -14.88 -6.21 9.31
N MET A 216 -13.81 -5.52 8.97
CA MET A 216 -13.60 -4.92 7.66
C MET A 216 -12.23 -5.40 7.17
N ASN A 217 -12.18 -5.96 5.98
CA ASN A 217 -10.97 -6.57 5.45
C ASN A 217 -10.51 -5.91 4.15
N PHE A 218 -9.23 -5.54 4.07
CA PHE A 218 -8.60 -5.18 2.81
C PHE A 218 -7.76 -6.35 2.30
N CYS A 219 -8.13 -6.89 1.14
CA CYS A 219 -7.40 -7.92 0.43
C CYS A 219 -6.70 -7.30 -0.77
N ILE A 220 -5.36 -7.26 -0.74
CA ILE A 220 -4.54 -6.65 -1.79
C ILE A 220 -3.59 -7.71 -2.37
N PRO A 221 -3.65 -8.00 -3.69
CA PRO A 221 -2.74 -8.96 -4.31
C PRO A 221 -1.28 -8.50 -4.24
N TYR A 222 -0.38 -9.47 -4.06
CA TYR A 222 1.05 -9.21 -4.11
C TYR A 222 1.47 -8.50 -5.38
N ILE A 223 0.99 -8.97 -6.53
CA ILE A 223 1.31 -8.41 -7.86
C ILE A 223 0.95 -6.92 -7.99
N THR A 224 -0.09 -6.48 -7.29
CA THR A 224 -0.52 -5.07 -7.27
C THR A 224 0.47 -4.20 -6.50
N ILE A 225 1.02 -4.69 -5.38
CA ILE A 225 1.93 -3.94 -4.50
C ILE A 225 3.40 -4.13 -4.90
N GLU A 226 3.75 -5.18 -5.63
CA GLU A 226 5.12 -5.54 -6.01
C GLU A 226 5.96 -4.34 -6.51
N PRO A 227 5.45 -3.44 -7.38
CA PRO A 227 6.22 -2.31 -7.89
C PRO A 227 6.65 -1.30 -6.81
N ILE A 228 6.01 -1.32 -5.65
CA ILE A 228 6.25 -0.35 -4.57
C ILE A 228 6.81 -0.99 -3.29
N LEU A 229 7.11 -2.29 -3.30
CA LEU A 229 7.63 -3.00 -2.13
C LEU A 229 8.91 -2.37 -1.56
N SER A 230 9.77 -1.81 -2.42
CA SER A 230 10.98 -1.09 -2.00
C SER A 230 10.69 0.17 -1.18
N LYS A 231 9.51 0.78 -1.39
CA LYS A 231 9.06 1.96 -0.64
C LYS A 231 8.37 1.60 0.68
N LEU A 232 7.96 0.34 0.84
CA LEU A 232 7.36 -0.18 2.07
C LEU A 232 8.41 -0.63 3.11
N SER A 233 9.61 -0.08 3.07
CA SER A 233 10.63 -0.31 4.09
C SER A 233 10.54 0.74 5.21
N ALA A 234 10.82 0.32 6.45
CA ALA A 234 10.83 1.22 7.61
C ALA A 234 11.75 2.43 7.41
N GLN A 235 12.90 2.24 6.74
CA GLN A 235 13.82 3.34 6.41
C GLN A 235 13.19 4.39 5.50
N TYR A 236 12.44 3.97 4.49
CA TYR A 236 11.76 4.89 3.57
C TYR A 236 10.65 5.66 4.30
N TRP A 237 9.88 4.97 5.14
CA TRP A 237 8.82 5.57 5.95
C TRP A 237 9.34 6.66 6.88
N TYR A 238 10.36 6.36 7.70
CA TYR A 238 10.98 7.35 8.59
C TYR A 238 11.63 8.52 7.82
N ALA A 239 12.18 8.26 6.64
CA ALA A 239 12.74 9.31 5.79
C ALA A 239 11.66 10.20 5.17
N SER A 240 10.50 9.68 4.85
CA SER A 240 9.37 10.43 4.27
C SER A 240 8.65 11.29 5.31
N VAL A 241 8.48 10.79 6.53
CA VAL A 241 7.91 11.57 7.65
C VAL A 241 8.78 12.80 7.98
N LYS A 242 10.11 12.67 7.86
CA LYS A 242 11.03 13.81 8.00
C LYS A 242 11.02 14.76 6.79
N ARG A 243 10.51 14.33 5.64
CA ARG A 243 10.41 15.10 4.40
C ARG A 243 9.07 15.82 4.21
N GLY A 244 8.35 16.08 5.29
CA GLY A 244 7.20 16.99 5.20
C GLY A 244 7.61 18.18 4.35
N SER A 245 7.06 18.31 3.14
CA SER A 245 7.40 19.41 2.21
C SER A 245 6.91 20.71 2.81
N THR A 246 7.71 21.29 3.68
CA THR A 246 7.45 22.59 4.22
C THR A 246 7.47 23.57 3.04
N ILE A 247 6.57 24.53 3.02
CA ILE A 247 6.53 25.64 2.04
C ILE A 247 7.93 26.27 1.90
N GLU A 248 8.72 26.26 2.96
CA GLU A 248 10.14 26.66 2.99
C GLU A 248 11.03 25.83 2.06
N ASN A 249 10.86 24.51 2.00
CA ASN A 249 11.65 23.65 1.11
C ASN A 249 11.34 23.93 -0.36
N LEU A 250 10.08 24.21 -0.70
CA LEU A 250 9.70 24.63 -2.05
C LEU A 250 10.31 25.98 -2.42
N LYS A 251 10.40 26.90 -1.46
CA LYS A 251 11.03 28.20 -1.67
C LYS A 251 12.54 28.07 -1.91
N ILE A 252 13.21 27.26 -1.10
CA ILE A 252 14.65 26.95 -1.26
C ILE A 252 14.94 26.25 -2.61
N ILE A 253 14.10 25.30 -3.00
CA ILE A 253 14.22 24.62 -4.31
C ILE A 253 14.02 25.64 -5.44
N LYS A 254 13.02 26.50 -5.36
CA LYS A 254 12.77 27.54 -6.36
C LYS A 254 13.94 28.54 -6.48
N GLU A 255 14.51 28.96 -5.36
CA GLU A 255 15.70 29.83 -5.34
C GLU A 255 16.92 29.14 -5.94
N LYS A 256 17.16 27.85 -5.63
CA LYS A 256 18.25 27.08 -6.23
C LYS A 256 18.05 26.87 -7.73
N LEU A 257 16.80 26.62 -8.17
CA LEU A 257 16.48 26.46 -9.60
C LEU A 257 16.70 27.76 -10.39
N GLN A 258 16.51 28.92 -9.79
CA GLN A 258 16.78 30.22 -10.45
C GLN A 258 18.27 30.45 -10.75
N ASN A 259 19.16 29.80 -9.99
CA ASN A 259 20.62 29.96 -10.11
C ASN A 259 21.28 28.82 -10.91
N ILE A 260 20.51 27.95 -11.57
CA ILE A 260 21.03 26.88 -12.40
C ILE A 260 21.34 27.43 -13.80
N PHE A 261 22.59 27.26 -14.23
CA PHE A 261 23.00 27.53 -15.59
C PHE A 261 22.55 26.38 -16.50
N VAL A 262 21.83 26.72 -17.55
CA VAL A 262 21.37 25.77 -18.56
C VAL A 262 21.97 26.18 -19.90
N GLU A 263 22.58 25.24 -20.59
CA GLU A 263 23.14 25.47 -21.91
C GLU A 263 22.00 25.76 -22.91
N THR A 264 22.13 26.88 -23.60
CA THR A 264 21.18 27.27 -24.62
C THR A 264 21.88 27.49 -25.95
N SER A 265 21.21 27.11 -27.03
CA SER A 265 21.73 27.31 -28.39
C SER A 265 20.65 27.84 -29.31
N ALA A 266 21.02 28.76 -30.19
CA ALA A 266 20.19 29.27 -31.27
C ALA A 266 20.65 28.63 -32.58
N GLU A 267 19.81 27.78 -33.16
CA GLU A 267 20.10 27.13 -34.43
C GLU A 267 19.58 27.97 -35.57
N LEU A 268 20.51 28.66 -36.26
CA LEU A 268 20.22 29.54 -37.39
C LEU A 268 19.86 28.77 -38.67
N GLY A 269 20.41 27.60 -38.83
CA GLY A 269 20.13 26.71 -39.96
C GLY A 269 20.98 25.46 -39.91
N SER A 270 20.62 24.46 -40.69
CA SER A 270 21.38 23.22 -40.86
C SER A 270 21.42 22.89 -42.33
N MET A 271 22.51 22.29 -42.79
CA MET A 271 22.65 21.82 -44.17
C MET A 271 23.39 20.48 -44.19
N GLN A 272 23.17 19.71 -45.24
CA GLN A 272 23.94 18.49 -45.49
C GLN A 272 25.01 18.77 -46.56
N LEU A 273 26.23 18.40 -46.24
CA LEU A 273 27.35 18.51 -47.19
C LEU A 273 27.95 17.12 -47.40
N PRO A 274 28.42 16.81 -48.62
CA PRO A 274 29.23 15.63 -48.85
C PRO A 274 30.50 15.67 -47.98
N LEU A 275 30.94 14.51 -47.51
CA LEU A 275 32.15 14.41 -46.69
C LEU A 275 33.39 14.96 -47.39
N SER A 276 33.48 14.77 -48.71
CA SER A 276 34.55 15.34 -49.53
C SER A 276 34.66 16.87 -49.43
N ASP A 277 33.54 17.55 -49.40
CA ASP A 277 33.49 19.01 -49.36
C ASP A 277 33.87 19.50 -47.96
N ILE A 278 33.46 18.80 -46.90
CA ILE A 278 33.87 19.08 -45.52
C ILE A 278 35.39 18.95 -45.35
N LEU A 279 36.00 17.87 -45.91
CA LEU A 279 37.43 17.62 -45.80
C LEU A 279 38.30 18.65 -46.57
N ASN A 280 37.73 19.29 -47.59
CA ASN A 280 38.44 20.26 -48.43
C ASN A 280 38.22 21.71 -47.96
N LEU A 281 37.43 21.98 -46.92
CA LEU A 281 37.18 23.31 -46.40
C LEU A 281 38.46 23.97 -45.89
N GLN A 282 38.71 25.20 -46.38
CA GLN A 282 39.86 26.03 -45.97
C GLN A 282 39.41 27.31 -45.29
N LYS A 283 40.29 27.92 -44.54
CA LYS A 283 40.05 29.22 -43.90
C LYS A 283 39.81 30.31 -44.96
N GLY A 284 38.59 30.86 -45.01
CA GLY A 284 38.17 31.84 -45.97
C GLY A 284 37.07 31.36 -46.89
N ASP A 285 36.73 30.08 -46.87
CA ASP A 285 35.64 29.52 -47.66
C ASP A 285 34.28 30.01 -47.12
N VAL A 286 33.35 30.24 -48.03
CA VAL A 286 31.98 30.68 -47.71
C VAL A 286 31.03 29.54 -47.89
N VAL A 287 30.42 29.11 -46.81
CA VAL A 287 29.37 28.05 -46.82
C VAL A 287 28.01 28.75 -46.83
N LYS A 288 27.20 28.55 -47.87
CA LYS A 288 25.88 29.09 -48.02
C LYS A 288 24.81 28.09 -47.61
N PHE A 289 23.96 28.43 -46.65
CA PHE A 289 22.77 27.66 -46.34
C PHE A 289 21.73 27.81 -47.46
N THR A 290 21.41 26.71 -48.17
CA THR A 290 20.49 26.72 -49.31
C THR A 290 19.02 26.80 -48.88
N ASP A 291 18.70 26.23 -47.75
CA ASP A 291 17.30 26.02 -47.29
C ASP A 291 16.89 26.99 -46.18
N THR A 292 17.74 27.99 -45.83
CA THR A 292 17.47 28.93 -44.72
C THR A 292 17.62 30.34 -45.22
N LYS A 293 16.61 31.18 -45.02
CA LYS A 293 16.62 32.62 -45.28
C LYS A 293 16.84 33.40 -43.98
N ILE A 294 17.42 34.59 -44.07
CA ILE A 294 17.63 35.46 -42.90
C ILE A 294 16.31 35.84 -42.22
N THR A 295 15.19 35.80 -42.94
CA THR A 295 13.85 36.07 -42.44
C THR A 295 13.19 34.88 -41.73
N ASP A 296 13.76 33.70 -41.83
CA ASP A 296 13.18 32.49 -41.26
C ASP A 296 13.33 32.49 -39.73
N PRO A 297 12.36 31.90 -38.98
CA PRO A 297 12.45 31.87 -37.56
C PRO A 297 13.59 30.93 -37.08
N VAL A 298 14.37 31.40 -36.15
CA VAL A 298 15.48 30.68 -35.52
C VAL A 298 14.94 29.80 -34.40
N ILE A 299 15.40 28.53 -34.36
CA ILE A 299 15.02 27.59 -33.31
C ILE A 299 15.93 27.80 -32.10
N PHE A 300 15.33 28.27 -30.99
CA PHE A 300 16.01 28.35 -29.71
C PHE A 300 15.83 27.03 -28.92
N LYS A 301 16.95 26.38 -28.59
CA LYS A 301 17.02 25.15 -27.85
C LYS A 301 17.50 25.42 -26.42
N VAL A 302 16.93 24.68 -25.46
CA VAL A 302 17.39 24.61 -24.08
C VAL A 302 17.87 23.17 -23.85
N GLY A 303 19.18 23.01 -23.71
CA GLY A 303 19.80 21.69 -23.84
C GLY A 303 19.49 21.09 -25.21
N THR A 304 18.93 19.87 -25.23
CA THR A 304 18.54 19.17 -26.47
C THR A 304 17.11 19.47 -26.96
N ARG A 305 16.32 20.24 -26.20
CA ARG A 305 14.89 20.45 -26.49
C ARG A 305 14.63 21.79 -27.18
N LYS A 306 13.90 21.77 -28.30
CA LYS A 306 13.38 22.98 -28.99
C LYS A 306 12.33 23.62 -28.09
N LYS A 307 12.47 24.90 -27.73
CA LYS A 307 11.58 25.59 -26.80
C LYS A 307 10.89 26.82 -27.43
N PHE A 308 11.60 27.62 -28.21
CA PHE A 308 11.07 28.88 -28.76
C PHE A 308 11.46 29.01 -30.23
N LEU A 309 10.63 29.73 -30.98
CA LEU A 309 10.94 30.27 -32.30
C LEU A 309 11.23 31.76 -32.13
N CYS A 310 12.45 32.16 -32.48
CA CYS A 310 12.92 33.51 -32.32
C CYS A 310 13.17 34.17 -33.70
N ARG A 311 13.14 35.49 -33.78
CA ARG A 311 13.66 36.20 -34.93
C ARG A 311 15.01 36.79 -34.56
N PRO A 312 16.03 36.64 -35.43
CA PRO A 312 17.29 37.36 -35.24
C PRO A 312 17.02 38.84 -35.31
N GLY A 313 17.55 39.59 -34.33
CA GLY A 313 17.41 41.04 -34.24
C GLY A 313 18.64 41.74 -34.78
#